data_5ec1db5fed502f36db0c3b4d7a9df085
#
_entry.id   5ec1db5fed502f36db0c3b4d7a9df085
#
_cell.length_a   1.000
_cell.length_b   1.000
_cell.length_c   1.000
_cell.angle_alpha   90.00
_cell.angle_beta   90.00
_cell.angle_gamma   90.00
#
_symmetry.space_group_name_H-M   'P 1'
#
loop_
_entity.id
_entity.type
_entity.pdbx_description
1 polymer ?
#
loop_
_entity_poly.entity_id
_entity_poly.type
_entity_poly.pdbx_seq_one_letter_code
_entity_poly.pdbx_strand_id
1 'polypeptide(L)'
;DFFDGCYMGGQAAAASLLGVPDLGLVCGCEQTKHAQDLASCVDLPFLIDADTGYGNELNVRRTMRDLEAAGICGAHFEDQVTPKRCGGMKGVQIETAQVFIRKIETALTFRRDPNFLVIARSDAAEVEGEDEAIRRLNLAAEAGADMGFLFSSKGVFETLDSVKRACDQIKVPILYCLMEFCPEVCFTLEELRQAGVRAVIWPNGLLMRWCKAASDLIQQFKETGDCKTFFDQLMPIDQCNQLLGIRDWNPSGIF
;
A
#
# COMPACT_ATOMS: atom_id res chain seq x y z
N ASP A 1 -0.24 20.57 4.25
CA ASP A 1 -0.11 19.12 4.13
C ASP A 1 -1.40 18.45 4.58
N PHE A 2 -1.95 17.55 3.75
CA PHE A 2 -3.21 16.86 4.03
C PHE A 2 -3.00 15.47 4.63
N PHE A 3 -1.80 14.92 4.51
CA PHE A 3 -1.44 13.58 4.94
C PHE A 3 -0.12 13.57 5.71
N ASP A 4 0.03 12.62 6.63
CA ASP A 4 1.23 12.45 7.46
C ASP A 4 2.34 11.66 6.74
N GLY A 5 2.03 11.01 5.61
CA GLY A 5 2.96 10.21 4.83
C GLY A 5 2.40 9.80 3.48
N CYS A 6 3.24 9.20 2.66
CA CYS A 6 2.89 8.61 1.37
C CYS A 6 2.96 7.09 1.43
N TYR A 7 2.15 6.45 0.59
CA TYR A 7 2.13 5.00 0.48
C TYR A 7 2.03 4.56 -0.98
N MET A 8 2.84 3.58 -1.37
CA MET A 8 2.76 2.93 -2.68
C MET A 8 2.27 1.50 -2.52
N GLY A 9 1.04 1.24 -2.96
CA GLY A 9 0.45 -0.09 -2.98
C GLY A 9 0.82 -0.89 -4.23
N GLY A 10 0.79 -2.22 -4.12
CA GLY A 10 1.09 -3.13 -5.23
C GLY A 10 0.21 -2.92 -6.45
N GLN A 11 -1.10 -2.69 -6.26
CA GLN A 11 -2.03 -2.42 -7.37
C GLN A 11 -1.70 -1.12 -8.11
N ALA A 12 -1.36 -0.05 -7.39
CA ALA A 12 -1.00 1.21 -8.02
C ALA A 12 0.32 1.09 -8.77
N ALA A 13 1.31 0.37 -8.21
CA ALA A 13 2.57 0.10 -8.87
C ALA A 13 2.41 -0.76 -10.12
N ALA A 14 1.67 -1.87 -10.06
CA ALA A 14 1.42 -2.74 -11.21
C ALA A 14 0.72 -2.00 -12.36
N ALA A 15 -0.29 -1.20 -12.03
CA ALA A 15 -1.01 -0.40 -13.00
C ALA A 15 -0.13 0.68 -13.66
N SER A 16 0.67 1.41 -12.86
CA SER A 16 1.48 2.53 -13.37
C SER A 16 2.74 2.09 -14.11
N LEU A 17 3.40 1.02 -13.66
CA LEU A 17 4.63 0.52 -14.26
C LEU A 17 4.39 -0.33 -15.51
N LEU A 18 3.45 -1.26 -15.42
CA LEU A 18 3.29 -2.32 -16.42
C LEU A 18 1.92 -2.28 -17.12
N GLY A 19 0.94 -1.52 -16.61
CA GLY A 19 -0.43 -1.54 -17.14
C GLY A 19 -1.13 -2.88 -16.94
N VAL A 20 -0.80 -3.60 -15.85
CA VAL A 20 -1.33 -4.92 -15.54
C VAL A 20 -2.04 -4.94 -14.19
N PRO A 21 -2.94 -5.93 -13.95
CA PRO A 21 -3.52 -6.13 -12.63
C PRO A 21 -2.48 -6.60 -11.62
N ASP A 22 -2.79 -6.41 -10.34
CA ASP A 22 -1.93 -6.79 -9.21
C ASP A 22 -1.99 -8.30 -8.94
N LEU A 23 -1.13 -9.03 -9.61
CA LEU A 23 -1.02 -10.49 -9.58
C LEU A 23 0.42 -10.97 -9.29
N GLY A 24 1.22 -10.15 -8.59
CA GLY A 24 2.61 -10.47 -8.29
C GLY A 24 3.52 -10.46 -9.52
N LEU A 25 3.19 -9.64 -10.54
CA LEU A 25 3.94 -9.56 -11.80
C LEU A 25 5.08 -8.55 -11.75
N VAL A 26 5.00 -7.54 -10.90
CA VAL A 26 6.06 -6.55 -10.69
C VAL A 26 7.19 -7.20 -9.90
N CYS A 27 8.41 -7.12 -10.37
CA CYS A 27 9.54 -7.66 -9.62
C CYS A 27 10.08 -6.66 -8.58
N GLY A 28 10.76 -7.17 -7.55
CA GLY A 28 11.23 -6.33 -6.43
C GLY A 28 12.15 -5.17 -6.86
N CYS A 29 12.94 -5.33 -7.92
CA CYS A 29 13.81 -4.25 -8.40
C CYS A 29 13.03 -3.15 -9.13
N GLU A 30 11.96 -3.48 -9.84
CA GLU A 30 11.06 -2.49 -10.47
C GLU A 30 10.29 -1.74 -9.39
N GLN A 31 9.76 -2.46 -8.41
CA GLN A 31 9.04 -1.89 -7.26
C GLN A 31 9.94 -0.91 -6.49
N THR A 32 11.17 -1.34 -6.14
CA THR A 32 12.11 -0.49 -5.39
C THR A 32 12.52 0.75 -6.18
N LYS A 33 12.80 0.59 -7.49
CA LYS A 33 13.17 1.74 -8.33
C LYS A 33 12.03 2.74 -8.43
N HIS A 34 10.80 2.27 -8.61
CA HIS A 34 9.63 3.13 -8.67
C HIS A 34 9.39 3.86 -7.34
N ALA A 35 9.51 3.13 -6.22
CA ALA A 35 9.41 3.72 -4.89
C ALA A 35 10.47 4.80 -4.65
N GLN A 36 11.72 4.58 -5.08
CA GLN A 36 12.80 5.56 -4.99
C GLN A 36 12.46 6.84 -5.75
N ASP A 37 11.96 6.70 -6.99
CA ASP A 37 11.62 7.84 -7.82
C ASP A 37 10.48 8.67 -7.18
N LEU A 38 9.45 8.00 -6.67
CA LEU A 38 8.33 8.66 -5.99
C LEU A 38 8.76 9.29 -4.65
N ALA A 39 9.54 8.59 -3.84
CA ALA A 39 10.03 9.11 -2.56
C ALA A 39 10.92 10.35 -2.74
N SER A 40 11.64 10.45 -3.86
CA SER A 40 12.45 11.64 -4.18
C SER A 40 11.64 12.90 -4.52
N CYS A 41 10.33 12.74 -4.76
CA CYS A 41 9.43 13.85 -5.12
C CYS A 41 8.72 14.47 -3.91
N VAL A 42 8.86 13.91 -2.71
CA VAL A 42 8.12 14.34 -1.52
C VAL A 42 9.01 14.37 -0.28
N ASP A 43 8.75 15.33 0.61
CA ASP A 43 9.44 15.45 1.91
C ASP A 43 8.61 14.77 3.04
N LEU A 44 7.87 13.71 2.72
CA LEU A 44 7.05 12.96 3.66
C LEU A 44 7.57 11.54 3.85
N PRO A 45 7.35 10.92 5.01
CA PRO A 45 7.62 9.50 5.19
C PRO A 45 6.95 8.66 4.10
N PHE A 46 7.69 7.70 3.53
CA PHE A 46 7.22 6.89 2.41
C PHE A 46 7.20 5.41 2.78
N LEU A 47 6.01 4.82 2.79
CA LEU A 47 5.78 3.40 3.03
C LEU A 47 5.46 2.66 1.73
N ILE A 48 5.78 1.39 1.65
CA ILE A 48 5.44 0.58 0.48
C ILE A 48 4.85 -0.79 0.81
N ASP A 49 4.15 -1.34 -0.17
CA ASP A 49 3.85 -2.76 -0.30
C ASP A 49 5.09 -3.49 -0.83
N ALA A 50 5.66 -4.39 -0.04
CA ALA A 50 6.78 -5.24 -0.47
C ALA A 50 6.31 -6.66 -0.82
N ASP A 51 5.02 -6.84 -1.08
CA ASP A 51 4.42 -8.13 -1.40
C ASP A 51 4.87 -9.22 -0.38
N THR A 52 5.28 -10.36 -0.87
CA THR A 52 5.80 -11.48 -0.05
C THR A 52 7.31 -11.37 0.22
N GLY A 53 7.96 -10.25 -0.13
CA GLY A 53 9.42 -10.07 -0.09
C GLY A 53 10.13 -10.61 -1.33
N TYR A 54 9.37 -10.91 -2.40
CA TYR A 54 9.83 -11.34 -3.74
C TYR A 54 10.60 -12.67 -3.77
N GLY A 55 10.32 -13.55 -2.82
CA GLY A 55 10.89 -14.89 -2.76
C GLY A 55 11.08 -15.42 -1.33
N ASN A 56 12.22 -16.06 -1.08
CA ASN A 56 12.55 -16.57 0.25
C ASN A 56 13.30 -15.53 1.11
N GLU A 57 13.86 -15.97 2.23
CA GLU A 57 14.59 -15.12 3.20
C GLU A 57 15.77 -14.37 2.55
N LEU A 58 16.46 -14.94 1.57
CA LEU A 58 17.55 -14.26 0.84
C LEU A 58 17.03 -13.09 0.01
N ASN A 59 15.82 -13.23 -0.55
CA ASN A 59 15.16 -12.17 -1.29
C ASN A 59 14.70 -11.05 -0.35
N VAL A 60 14.09 -11.40 0.80
CA VAL A 60 13.70 -10.43 1.84
C VAL A 60 14.90 -9.60 2.32
N ARG A 61 16.04 -10.26 2.60
CA ARG A 61 17.30 -9.56 2.94
C ARG A 61 17.70 -8.54 1.87
N ARG A 62 17.62 -8.93 0.59
CA ARG A 62 17.93 -8.02 -0.52
C ARG A 62 16.94 -6.88 -0.58
N THR A 63 15.65 -7.17 -0.48
CA THR A 63 14.57 -6.19 -0.49
C THR A 63 14.77 -5.14 0.60
N MET A 64 15.05 -5.54 1.84
CA MET A 64 15.34 -4.61 2.93
C MET A 64 16.48 -3.66 2.60
N ARG A 65 17.62 -4.20 2.13
CA ARG A 65 18.77 -3.39 1.74
C ARG A 65 18.42 -2.37 0.65
N ASP A 66 17.67 -2.81 -0.36
CA ASP A 66 17.36 -2.01 -1.54
C ASP A 66 16.33 -0.90 -1.18
N LEU A 67 15.36 -1.20 -0.30
CA LEU A 67 14.37 -0.23 0.19
C LEU A 67 14.98 0.85 1.09
N GLU A 68 15.84 0.47 2.04
CA GLU A 68 16.55 1.45 2.87
C GLU A 68 17.45 2.37 2.02
N ALA A 69 18.15 1.81 1.01
CA ALA A 69 18.96 2.60 0.08
C ALA A 69 18.11 3.53 -0.80
N ALA A 70 16.85 3.20 -1.04
CA ALA A 70 15.89 4.02 -1.77
C ALA A 70 15.25 5.15 -0.94
N GLY A 71 15.57 5.25 0.36
CA GLY A 71 15.01 6.26 1.27
C GLY A 71 13.61 5.93 1.76
N ILE A 72 13.18 4.68 1.65
CA ILE A 72 11.89 4.22 2.16
C ILE A 72 11.97 4.05 3.68
N CYS A 73 10.93 4.47 4.40
CA CYS A 73 10.90 4.44 5.86
C CYS A 73 10.14 3.25 6.45
N GLY A 74 9.52 2.41 5.63
CA GLY A 74 8.85 1.20 6.08
C GLY A 74 8.18 0.44 4.96
N ALA A 75 8.00 -0.86 5.18
CA ALA A 75 7.34 -1.75 4.24
C ALA A 75 6.52 -2.81 4.97
N HIS A 76 5.41 -3.22 4.37
CA HIS A 76 4.74 -4.42 4.83
C HIS A 76 5.11 -5.62 3.98
N PHE A 77 5.19 -6.78 4.65
CA PHE A 77 5.44 -8.08 4.07
C PHE A 77 4.26 -9.00 4.39
N GLU A 78 3.74 -9.68 3.39
CA GLU A 78 2.55 -10.52 3.53
C GLU A 78 2.87 -12.02 3.52
N ASP A 79 1.93 -12.80 4.05
CA ASP A 79 2.03 -14.25 4.18
C ASP A 79 1.49 -15.03 2.99
N GLN A 80 1.23 -14.38 1.85
CA GLN A 80 0.78 -15.08 0.65
C GLN A 80 1.90 -15.94 0.00
N VAL A 81 1.47 -16.97 -0.73
CA VAL A 81 2.35 -17.73 -1.65
C VAL A 81 2.62 -16.88 -2.89
N THR A 82 3.88 -16.87 -3.34
CA THR A 82 4.27 -16.18 -4.59
C THR A 82 3.94 -17.04 -5.81
N PRO A 83 3.36 -16.48 -6.90
CA PRO A 83 2.95 -15.07 -7.07
C PRO A 83 1.67 -14.74 -6.29
N LYS A 84 1.70 -13.62 -5.57
CA LYS A 84 0.59 -13.16 -4.76
C LYS A 84 -0.56 -12.59 -5.61
N ARG A 85 -1.68 -12.29 -4.97
CA ARG A 85 -2.82 -11.59 -5.55
C ARG A 85 -3.16 -10.36 -4.72
N CYS A 86 -3.78 -9.36 -5.34
CA CYS A 86 -4.34 -8.25 -4.59
C CYS A 86 -5.34 -8.77 -3.55
N GLY A 87 -5.28 -8.25 -2.36
CA GLY A 87 -6.24 -8.58 -1.31
C GLY A 87 -7.69 -8.34 -1.76
N GLY A 88 -8.62 -9.20 -1.35
CA GLY A 88 -10.00 -9.22 -1.83
C GLY A 88 -10.21 -9.92 -3.17
N MET A 89 -9.16 -10.38 -3.85
CA MET A 89 -9.28 -11.26 -5.01
C MET A 89 -9.44 -12.72 -4.58
N LYS A 90 -10.30 -13.45 -5.28
CA LYS A 90 -10.48 -14.89 -5.00
C LYS A 90 -9.21 -15.69 -5.31
N GLY A 91 -8.98 -16.75 -4.52
CA GLY A 91 -7.91 -17.71 -4.74
C GLY A 91 -6.58 -17.29 -4.14
N VAL A 92 -6.59 -16.45 -3.12
CA VAL A 92 -5.44 -16.20 -2.25
C VAL A 92 -4.99 -17.53 -1.64
N GLN A 93 -3.68 -17.75 -1.65
CA GLN A 93 -3.02 -18.89 -0.99
C GLN A 93 -2.00 -18.34 -0.02
N ILE A 94 -1.91 -18.94 1.16
CA ILE A 94 -1.00 -18.49 2.21
C ILE A 94 0.07 -19.53 2.50
N GLU A 95 1.24 -19.03 2.85
CA GLU A 95 2.34 -19.82 3.38
C GLU A 95 2.04 -20.30 4.81
N THR A 96 2.79 -21.28 5.27
CA THR A 96 2.71 -21.62 6.71
C THR A 96 3.15 -20.43 7.57
N ALA A 97 2.59 -20.33 8.77
CA ALA A 97 3.00 -19.27 9.71
C ALA A 97 4.52 -19.26 9.96
N GLN A 98 5.16 -20.43 9.96
CA GLN A 98 6.62 -20.53 10.13
C GLN A 98 7.40 -19.87 8.99
N VAL A 99 6.97 -20.04 7.73
CA VAL A 99 7.60 -19.39 6.57
C VAL A 99 7.42 -17.88 6.67
N PHE A 100 6.21 -17.42 6.96
CA PHE A 100 5.90 -16.02 7.15
C PHE A 100 6.79 -15.38 8.24
N ILE A 101 6.83 -15.99 9.42
CA ILE A 101 7.62 -15.44 10.55
C ILE A 101 9.10 -15.39 10.23
N ARG A 102 9.68 -16.40 9.56
CA ARG A 102 11.10 -16.34 9.14
C ARG A 102 11.38 -15.16 8.20
N LYS A 103 10.42 -14.80 7.33
CA LYS A 103 10.55 -13.60 6.48
C LYS A 103 10.57 -12.32 7.31
N ILE A 104 9.68 -12.21 8.29
CA ILE A 104 9.64 -11.05 9.22
C ILE A 104 10.94 -10.97 10.04
N GLU A 105 11.38 -12.08 10.65
CA GLU A 105 12.65 -12.14 11.38
C GLU A 105 13.84 -11.73 10.50
N THR A 106 13.83 -12.15 9.23
CA THR A 106 14.87 -11.78 8.27
C THR A 106 14.85 -10.28 7.99
N ALA A 107 13.67 -9.70 7.75
CA ALA A 107 13.53 -8.25 7.56
C ALA A 107 14.09 -7.48 8.76
N LEU A 108 13.72 -7.88 9.98
CA LEU A 108 14.20 -7.27 11.23
C LEU A 108 15.71 -7.43 11.43
N THR A 109 16.26 -8.63 11.14
CA THR A 109 17.68 -8.92 11.31
C THR A 109 18.56 -8.08 10.36
N PHE A 110 18.09 -7.84 9.15
CA PHE A 110 18.87 -7.12 8.14
C PHE A 110 18.47 -5.64 8.00
N ARG A 111 17.53 -5.17 8.81
CA ARG A 111 17.25 -3.76 9.00
C ARG A 111 18.48 -3.02 9.56
N ARG A 112 18.88 -1.94 8.91
CA ARG A 112 20.02 -1.10 9.31
C ARG A 112 19.60 0.16 10.04
N ASP A 113 18.53 0.80 9.55
CA ASP A 113 17.91 1.93 10.22
C ASP A 113 16.89 1.41 11.25
N PRO A 114 17.10 1.64 12.55
CA PRO A 114 16.16 1.20 13.58
C PRO A 114 14.78 1.87 13.48
N ASN A 115 14.65 2.96 12.72
CA ASN A 115 13.39 3.64 12.48
C ASN A 115 12.62 3.11 11.26
N PHE A 116 13.23 2.25 10.44
CA PHE A 116 12.52 1.60 9.34
C PHE A 116 11.44 0.67 9.91
N LEU A 117 10.18 0.89 9.51
CA LEU A 117 9.05 0.09 10.00
C LEU A 117 8.93 -1.23 9.24
N VAL A 118 9.09 -2.34 9.94
CA VAL A 118 8.76 -3.68 9.43
C VAL A 118 7.33 -4.00 9.84
N ILE A 119 6.42 -4.00 8.87
CA ILE A 119 4.99 -4.18 9.08
C ILE A 119 4.61 -5.59 8.64
N ALA A 120 4.02 -6.36 9.52
CA ALA A 120 3.56 -7.71 9.22
C ALA A 120 2.13 -7.66 8.67
N ARG A 121 1.88 -8.24 7.48
CA ARG A 121 0.54 -8.39 6.90
C ARG A 121 0.16 -9.86 6.85
N SER A 122 -1.07 -10.19 7.26
CA SER A 122 -1.60 -11.54 7.11
C SER A 122 -2.93 -11.51 6.36
N ASP A 123 -2.95 -12.19 5.22
CA ASP A 123 -4.15 -12.42 4.42
C ASP A 123 -4.85 -13.74 4.80
N ALA A 124 -4.42 -14.37 5.91
CA ALA A 124 -5.00 -15.61 6.43
C ALA A 124 -6.49 -15.47 6.80
N ALA A 125 -6.96 -14.27 7.07
CA ALA A 125 -8.37 -14.05 7.41
C ALA A 125 -9.33 -14.48 6.28
N GLU A 126 -8.94 -14.35 5.02
CA GLU A 126 -9.72 -14.77 3.87
C GLU A 126 -9.70 -16.30 3.65
N VAL A 127 -8.68 -16.98 4.15
CA VAL A 127 -8.43 -18.42 3.87
C VAL A 127 -8.78 -19.28 5.07
N GLU A 128 -8.40 -18.88 6.28
CA GLU A 128 -8.49 -19.65 7.52
C GLU A 128 -9.28 -18.93 8.62
N GLY A 129 -9.74 -17.70 8.36
CA GLY A 129 -10.56 -16.90 9.28
C GLY A 129 -9.76 -15.87 10.10
N GLU A 130 -10.51 -14.94 10.71
CA GLU A 130 -9.96 -13.78 11.44
C GLU A 130 -9.04 -14.17 12.61
N ASP A 131 -9.37 -15.23 13.34
CA ASP A 131 -8.59 -15.68 14.49
C ASP A 131 -7.18 -16.17 14.08
N GLU A 132 -7.08 -16.80 12.90
CA GLU A 132 -5.76 -17.21 12.39
C GLU A 132 -4.93 -15.99 11.96
N ALA A 133 -5.53 -14.99 11.32
CA ALA A 133 -4.83 -13.75 10.99
C ALA A 133 -4.33 -13.04 12.26
N ILE A 134 -5.17 -12.92 13.29
CA ILE A 134 -4.77 -12.35 14.60
C ILE A 134 -3.63 -13.15 15.22
N ARG A 135 -3.69 -14.48 15.16
CA ARG A 135 -2.64 -15.37 15.68
C ARG A 135 -1.31 -15.13 14.95
N ARG A 136 -1.32 -15.06 13.61
CA ARG A 136 -0.11 -14.81 12.79
C ARG A 136 0.49 -13.44 13.06
N LEU A 137 -0.33 -12.41 13.17
CA LEU A 137 0.12 -11.06 13.51
C LEU A 137 0.72 -11.00 14.93
N ASN A 138 0.19 -11.77 15.89
CA ASN A 138 0.79 -11.88 17.23
C ASN A 138 2.12 -12.62 17.20
N LEU A 139 2.28 -13.66 16.39
CA LEU A 139 3.58 -14.31 16.20
C LEU A 139 4.60 -13.33 15.57
N ALA A 140 4.17 -12.52 14.62
CA ALA A 140 5.03 -11.48 14.03
C ALA A 140 5.41 -10.41 15.05
N ALA A 141 4.47 -10.01 15.93
CA ALA A 141 4.74 -9.10 17.05
C ALA A 141 5.77 -9.69 18.03
N GLU A 142 5.66 -10.98 18.35
CA GLU A 142 6.63 -11.70 19.19
C GLU A 142 8.01 -11.80 18.54
N ALA A 143 8.07 -11.87 17.21
CA ALA A 143 9.31 -11.81 16.43
C ALA A 143 9.92 -10.39 16.39
N GLY A 144 9.15 -9.35 16.73
CA GLY A 144 9.61 -7.96 16.80
C GLY A 144 9.09 -7.04 15.69
N ALA A 145 8.07 -7.44 14.93
CA ALA A 145 7.41 -6.57 13.96
C ALA A 145 6.90 -5.29 14.63
N ASP A 146 7.07 -4.15 13.97
CA ASP A 146 6.73 -2.83 14.54
C ASP A 146 5.22 -2.55 14.48
N MET A 147 4.53 -3.08 13.47
CA MET A 147 3.08 -2.94 13.26
C MET A 147 2.49 -4.20 12.63
N GLY A 148 1.17 -4.39 12.86
CA GLY A 148 0.36 -5.33 12.11
C GLY A 148 -0.47 -4.61 11.04
N PHE A 149 -0.57 -5.18 9.86
CA PHE A 149 -1.44 -4.68 8.79
C PHE A 149 -2.75 -5.45 8.81
N LEU A 150 -3.85 -4.72 8.98
CA LEU A 150 -5.20 -5.28 8.96
C LEU A 150 -5.85 -4.98 7.61
N PHE A 151 -6.17 -6.05 6.90
CA PHE A 151 -6.93 -6.01 5.68
C PHE A 151 -8.39 -6.38 5.98
N SER A 152 -9.34 -5.56 5.53
CA SER A 152 -10.76 -5.82 5.69
C SER A 152 -11.43 -5.96 4.33
N SER A 153 -12.34 -6.92 4.22
CA SER A 153 -13.16 -7.14 3.04
C SER A 153 -14.53 -7.70 3.45
N LYS A 154 -15.39 -7.98 2.48
CA LYS A 154 -16.68 -8.59 2.77
C LYS A 154 -16.50 -9.96 3.43
N GLY A 155 -17.03 -10.11 4.63
CA GLY A 155 -16.91 -11.33 5.44
C GLY A 155 -15.59 -11.44 6.24
N VAL A 156 -14.69 -10.42 6.16
CA VAL A 156 -13.40 -10.41 6.84
C VAL A 156 -13.22 -9.07 7.52
N PHE A 157 -13.17 -9.05 8.83
CA PHE A 157 -13.14 -7.83 9.65
C PHE A 157 -14.16 -6.79 9.15
N GLU A 158 -15.34 -7.27 8.79
CA GLU A 158 -16.39 -6.50 8.10
C GLU A 158 -17.07 -5.47 9.00
N THR A 159 -16.94 -5.59 10.31
CA THR A 159 -17.58 -4.70 11.28
C THR A 159 -16.56 -3.95 12.13
N LEU A 160 -16.95 -2.77 12.64
CA LEU A 160 -16.11 -2.04 13.60
C LEU A 160 -15.81 -2.84 14.87
N ASP A 161 -16.74 -3.69 15.31
CA ASP A 161 -16.52 -4.57 16.45
C ASP A 161 -15.44 -5.62 16.17
N SER A 162 -15.41 -6.19 14.95
CA SER A 162 -14.35 -7.13 14.56
C SER A 162 -12.99 -6.44 14.40
N VAL A 163 -12.95 -5.22 13.84
CA VAL A 163 -11.74 -4.39 13.79
C VAL A 163 -11.24 -4.06 15.19
N LYS A 164 -12.15 -3.62 16.08
CA LYS A 164 -11.82 -3.34 17.47
C LYS A 164 -11.28 -4.58 18.17
N ARG A 165 -11.93 -5.74 18.01
CA ARG A 165 -11.45 -7.02 18.54
C ARG A 165 -10.03 -7.32 18.07
N ALA A 166 -9.73 -7.12 16.79
CA ALA A 166 -8.39 -7.30 16.26
C ALA A 166 -7.39 -6.35 16.93
N CYS A 167 -7.72 -5.05 17.03
CA CYS A 167 -6.87 -4.06 17.71
C CYS A 167 -6.63 -4.39 19.20
N ASP A 168 -7.65 -4.91 19.91
CA ASP A 168 -7.54 -5.28 21.32
C ASP A 168 -6.67 -6.55 21.53
N GLN A 169 -6.62 -7.46 20.55
CA GLN A 169 -5.94 -8.75 20.67
C GLN A 169 -4.54 -8.78 20.05
N ILE A 170 -4.26 -7.94 19.06
CA ILE A 170 -2.95 -7.87 18.43
C ILE A 170 -2.01 -6.99 19.27
N LYS A 171 -0.80 -7.50 19.52
CA LYS A 171 0.15 -6.92 20.49
C LYS A 171 0.94 -5.72 19.96
N VAL A 172 0.79 -5.36 18.70
CA VAL A 172 1.46 -4.22 18.06
C VAL A 172 0.43 -3.24 17.47
N PRO A 173 0.80 -1.98 17.25
CA PRO A 173 -0.09 -1.01 16.58
C PRO A 173 -0.59 -1.52 15.23
N ILE A 174 -1.83 -1.17 14.89
CA ILE A 174 -2.46 -1.60 13.65
C ILE A 174 -2.41 -0.50 12.60
N LEU A 175 -1.92 -0.86 11.41
CA LEU A 175 -2.11 -0.16 10.15
C LEU A 175 -3.35 -0.73 9.45
N TYR A 176 -4.35 0.09 9.21
CA TYR A 176 -5.59 -0.31 8.54
C TYR A 176 -5.60 0.12 7.07
N CYS A 177 -6.02 -0.76 6.20
CA CYS A 177 -6.19 -0.49 4.76
C CYS A 177 -7.64 -0.14 4.45
N LEU A 178 -7.88 1.09 4.00
CA LEU A 178 -9.19 1.49 3.48
C LEU A 178 -9.43 0.81 2.12
N MET A 179 -10.54 0.06 2.02
CA MET A 179 -10.92 -0.66 0.81
C MET A 179 -12.02 0.10 0.06
N GLU A 180 -11.63 1.10 -0.72
CA GLU A 180 -12.55 2.07 -1.34
C GLU A 180 -13.55 1.44 -2.32
N PHE A 181 -13.28 0.21 -2.75
CA PHE A 181 -14.16 -0.59 -3.62
C PHE A 181 -15.05 -1.59 -2.84
N CYS A 182 -14.98 -1.57 -1.51
CA CYS A 182 -15.81 -2.39 -0.63
C CYS A 182 -16.54 -1.49 0.37
N PRO A 183 -17.71 -0.94 0.01
CA PRO A 183 -18.42 0.03 0.86
C PRO A 183 -18.75 -0.48 2.26
N GLU A 184 -18.89 -1.79 2.42
CA GLU A 184 -19.22 -2.44 3.68
C GLU A 184 -18.14 -2.24 4.75
N VAL A 185 -16.88 -2.02 4.35
CA VAL A 185 -15.73 -1.84 5.25
C VAL A 185 -15.08 -0.46 5.14
N CYS A 186 -15.76 0.50 4.51
CA CYS A 186 -15.33 1.90 4.44
C CYS A 186 -15.76 2.67 5.69
N PHE A 187 -15.03 2.47 6.78
CA PHE A 187 -15.21 3.23 8.03
C PHE A 187 -14.58 4.60 7.94
N THR A 188 -15.11 5.55 8.73
CA THR A 188 -14.49 6.86 8.89
C THR A 188 -13.20 6.78 9.71
N LEU A 189 -12.31 7.77 9.54
CA LEU A 189 -11.06 7.83 10.31
C LEU A 189 -11.33 7.91 11.82
N GLU A 190 -12.41 8.57 12.23
CA GLU A 190 -12.78 8.68 13.64
C GLU A 190 -13.28 7.35 14.21
N GLU A 191 -14.09 6.60 13.47
CA GLU A 191 -14.51 5.24 13.87
C GLU A 191 -13.31 4.30 14.00
N LEU A 192 -12.38 4.33 13.04
CA LEU A 192 -11.16 3.53 13.08
C LEU A 192 -10.28 3.92 14.27
N ARG A 193 -10.13 5.22 14.56
CA ARG A 193 -9.39 5.70 15.72
C ARG A 193 -10.00 5.19 17.03
N GLN A 194 -11.35 5.23 17.15
CA GLN A 194 -12.06 4.72 18.33
C GLN A 194 -11.97 3.20 18.45
N ALA A 195 -11.85 2.47 17.34
CA ALA A 195 -11.60 1.04 17.33
C ALA A 195 -10.15 0.66 17.71
N GLY A 196 -9.24 1.64 17.85
CA GLY A 196 -7.86 1.40 18.26
C GLY A 196 -6.83 1.37 17.13
N VAL A 197 -7.25 1.63 15.89
CA VAL A 197 -6.34 1.76 14.73
C VAL A 197 -5.39 2.93 14.94
N ARG A 198 -4.11 2.77 14.60
CA ARG A 198 -3.06 3.78 14.79
C ARG A 198 -2.62 4.48 13.53
N ALA A 199 -2.70 3.79 12.40
CA ALA A 199 -2.42 4.36 11.08
C ALA A 199 -3.41 3.82 10.05
N VAL A 200 -3.70 4.63 9.04
CA VAL A 200 -4.62 4.28 7.96
C VAL A 200 -3.95 4.58 6.63
N ILE A 201 -3.98 3.64 5.70
CA ILE A 201 -3.61 3.90 4.31
C ILE A 201 -4.85 3.97 3.42
N TRP A 202 -4.78 4.84 2.44
CA TRP A 202 -5.79 5.04 1.40
C TRP A 202 -5.18 4.70 0.02
N PRO A 203 -5.13 3.41 -0.35
CA PRO A 203 -4.21 2.93 -1.37
C PRO A 203 -4.66 3.14 -2.81
N ASN A 204 -5.96 3.12 -3.10
CA ASN A 204 -6.46 2.98 -4.47
C ASN A 204 -7.34 4.13 -4.95
N GLY A 205 -7.85 4.98 -4.06
CA GLY A 205 -8.83 6.00 -4.39
C GLY A 205 -8.38 6.94 -5.49
N LEU A 206 -7.13 7.40 -5.45
CA LEU A 206 -6.56 8.27 -6.48
C LEU A 206 -6.45 7.54 -7.82
N LEU A 207 -5.91 6.32 -7.85
CA LEU A 207 -5.79 5.50 -9.06
C LEU A 207 -7.17 5.27 -9.70
N MET A 208 -8.15 4.82 -8.90
CA MET A 208 -9.48 4.50 -9.41
C MET A 208 -10.21 5.75 -9.93
N ARG A 209 -10.07 6.87 -9.21
CA ARG A 209 -10.64 8.15 -9.65
C ARG A 209 -10.00 8.63 -10.94
N TRP A 210 -8.66 8.52 -11.05
CA TRP A 210 -7.93 8.88 -12.27
C TRP A 210 -8.34 8.02 -13.46
N CYS A 211 -8.40 6.70 -13.31
CA CYS A 211 -8.83 5.78 -14.36
C CYS A 211 -10.25 6.11 -14.84
N LYS A 212 -11.18 6.39 -13.91
CA LYS A 212 -12.56 6.78 -14.28
C LYS A 212 -12.58 8.09 -15.04
N ALA A 213 -11.89 9.11 -14.55
CA ALA A 213 -11.85 10.43 -15.20
C ALA A 213 -11.21 10.35 -16.60
N ALA A 214 -10.11 9.60 -16.75
CA ALA A 214 -9.46 9.39 -18.03
C ALA A 214 -10.37 8.63 -19.02
N SER A 215 -11.07 7.59 -18.57
CA SER A 215 -11.99 6.82 -19.39
C SER A 215 -13.17 7.68 -19.89
N ASP A 216 -13.75 8.50 -19.01
CA ASP A 216 -14.85 9.40 -19.37
C ASP A 216 -14.42 10.44 -20.39
N LEU A 217 -13.23 11.02 -20.21
CA LEU A 217 -12.66 12.00 -21.12
C LEU A 217 -12.40 11.40 -22.52
N ILE A 218 -11.81 10.20 -22.56
CA ILE A 218 -11.55 9.48 -23.81
C ILE A 218 -12.87 9.17 -24.55
N GLN A 219 -13.88 8.73 -23.81
CA GLN A 219 -15.20 8.43 -24.38
C GLN A 219 -15.84 9.70 -24.97
N GLN A 220 -15.83 10.81 -24.22
CA GLN A 220 -16.39 12.10 -24.67
C GLN A 220 -15.67 12.62 -25.91
N PHE A 221 -14.33 12.54 -25.96
CA PHE A 221 -13.56 12.92 -27.15
C PHE A 221 -13.88 12.02 -28.34
N LYS A 222 -14.01 10.70 -28.13
CA LYS A 222 -14.37 9.74 -29.19
C LYS A 222 -15.74 10.05 -29.81
N GLU A 223 -16.70 10.49 -29.01
CA GLU A 223 -18.05 10.81 -29.45
C GLU A 223 -18.14 12.16 -30.18
N THR A 224 -17.41 13.16 -29.71
CA THR A 224 -17.53 14.53 -30.20
C THR A 224 -16.45 14.93 -31.20
N GLY A 225 -15.25 14.35 -31.10
CA GLY A 225 -14.06 14.79 -31.84
C GLY A 225 -13.62 16.23 -31.51
N ASP A 226 -14.16 16.82 -30.44
CA ASP A 226 -13.93 18.22 -30.05
C ASP A 226 -13.48 18.35 -28.59
N CYS A 227 -12.26 18.85 -28.36
CA CYS A 227 -11.70 19.11 -27.07
C CYS A 227 -12.44 20.20 -26.26
N LYS A 228 -13.16 21.09 -26.94
CA LYS A 228 -13.90 22.18 -26.27
C LYS A 228 -15.01 21.67 -25.37
N THR A 229 -15.53 20.46 -25.63
CA THR A 229 -16.63 19.85 -24.88
C THR A 229 -16.25 19.47 -23.43
N PHE A 230 -14.96 19.43 -23.10
CA PHE A 230 -14.47 19.06 -21.78
C PHE A 230 -13.36 19.98 -21.27
N PHE A 231 -13.15 21.13 -21.92
CA PHE A 231 -12.05 22.04 -21.57
C PHE A 231 -12.13 22.55 -20.12
N ASP A 232 -13.32 22.76 -19.62
CA ASP A 232 -13.60 23.17 -18.24
C ASP A 232 -13.38 22.06 -17.19
N GLN A 233 -13.25 20.81 -17.64
CA GLN A 233 -12.93 19.66 -16.79
C GLN A 233 -11.42 19.45 -16.63
N LEU A 234 -10.59 20.14 -17.41
CA LEU A 234 -9.15 20.04 -17.34
C LEU A 234 -8.56 21.01 -16.30
N MET A 235 -7.52 20.56 -15.60
CA MET A 235 -6.72 21.46 -14.78
C MET A 235 -6.02 22.48 -15.70
N PRO A 236 -6.14 23.80 -15.43
CA PRO A 236 -5.38 24.81 -16.16
C PRO A 236 -3.88 24.54 -16.11
N ILE A 237 -3.17 24.76 -17.22
CA ILE A 237 -1.73 24.45 -17.33
C ILE A 237 -0.90 25.15 -16.26
N ASP A 238 -1.25 26.37 -15.89
CA ASP A 238 -0.53 27.12 -14.86
C ASP A 238 -0.68 26.47 -13.48
N GLN A 239 -1.87 25.94 -13.18
CA GLN A 239 -2.10 25.20 -11.92
C GLN A 239 -1.33 23.87 -11.93
N CYS A 240 -1.31 23.17 -13.05
CA CYS A 240 -0.52 21.95 -13.21
C CYS A 240 0.97 22.21 -13.00
N ASN A 241 1.51 23.27 -13.62
CA ASN A 241 2.90 23.68 -13.45
C ASN A 241 3.23 24.09 -12.01
N GLN A 242 2.29 24.76 -11.32
CA GLN A 242 2.45 25.09 -9.90
C GLN A 242 2.49 23.83 -9.03
N LEU A 243 1.61 22.85 -9.29
CA LEU A 243 1.60 21.57 -8.59
C LEU A 243 2.91 20.79 -8.79
N LEU A 244 3.51 20.89 -9.98
CA LEU A 244 4.78 20.26 -10.31
C LEU A 244 6.01 21.06 -9.84
N GLY A 245 5.82 22.14 -9.07
CA GLY A 245 6.92 22.91 -8.49
C GLY A 245 7.73 23.71 -9.51
N ILE A 246 7.11 24.24 -10.58
CA ILE A 246 7.82 24.94 -11.67
C ILE A 246 8.77 26.03 -11.18
N ARG A 247 8.49 26.66 -10.03
CA ARG A 247 9.36 27.70 -9.46
C ARG A 247 10.70 27.17 -9.00
N ASP A 248 10.76 25.94 -8.51
CA ASP A 248 11.98 25.29 -8.05
C ASP A 248 12.85 24.89 -9.23
N TRP A 249 12.24 24.55 -10.36
CA TRP A 249 12.92 24.23 -11.62
C TRP A 249 13.29 25.45 -12.47
N ASN A 250 12.67 26.60 -12.21
CA ASN A 250 12.89 27.85 -12.92
C ASN A 250 13.13 29.04 -11.97
N PRO A 251 14.15 28.98 -11.08
CA PRO A 251 14.35 30.00 -10.05
C PRO A 251 14.69 31.37 -10.61
N SER A 252 15.21 31.45 -11.85
CA SER A 252 15.58 32.70 -12.53
C SER A 252 14.48 33.27 -13.42
N GLY A 253 13.33 32.59 -13.57
CA GLY A 253 12.22 33.02 -14.43
C GLY A 253 12.60 33.14 -15.91
N ILE A 254 13.46 32.23 -16.38
CA ILE A 254 13.95 32.23 -17.78
C ILE A 254 12.92 31.69 -18.78
N PHE A 255 11.91 30.92 -18.29
CA PHE A 255 10.85 30.34 -19.12
C PHE A 255 9.50 30.93 -18.83
#